data_a9020781e25e9ada9011a79d75443189
#
_entry.id   a9020781e25e9ada9011a79d75443189
#
_cell.length_a   1.000
_cell.length_b   1.000
_cell.length_c   1.000
_cell.angle_alpha   90.00
_cell.angle_beta   90.00
_cell.angle_gamma   90.00
#
_symmetry.space_group_name_H-M   'P 1'
#
loop_
_entity.id
_entity.type
_entity.pdbx_description
1 polymer ?
#
loop_
_entity_poly.entity_id
_entity_poly.type
_entity_poly.pdbx_seq_one_letter_code
_entity_poly.pdbx_strand_id
1 'polypeptide(L)'
;MTGHEPTYQVKERSATDVTVLVTVPAEAVKEQIEAAYREYAREARIPGFRPGRAPRSLLDAHFGHDTFLDEAKKDLEREHLPKALDHLALKPVTPPALKPATLAESAPFSFEASFSVLPEFKLPAYRGIALSAKKAPAVSDEDVDAALAEIRSQFGTLEPKEGDVVQEGDVVHVREKDEAWDTRAEASNAVTARLVGHKVGETVTIDLDLPEARSIHTSLEIVGLKQVRLPEVDDALAKDAGRESLTALKEELRQGLEASRAREHEAEIERALLDRLVEQTEMPLPTALVDEIAGEEMERLKKNLAHPRSPLSFEDYLARKETSEEAMRDDYRQVVTRRIRRELLLQKVAEAEKIAIGDPELEALATEEAKGDGEDPLRSIARLKAEDRWDSYRSYQENARVLRLLREAAALTEER
;
A
#
# COMPACT_ATOMS: atom_id res chain seq x y z
N MET A 1 3.87 18.74 -49.56
CA MET A 1 4.46 18.85 -48.23
C MET A 1 5.17 17.53 -47.99
N THR A 2 6.47 17.52 -48.25
CA THR A 2 7.34 16.32 -48.15
C THR A 2 7.56 16.05 -46.66
N GLY A 3 6.97 14.95 -46.17
CA GLY A 3 7.06 14.56 -44.78
C GLY A 3 8.42 14.02 -44.42
N HIS A 4 9.32 14.89 -44.00
CA HIS A 4 10.63 14.51 -43.42
C HIS A 4 10.57 14.34 -41.92
N GLU A 5 9.43 14.71 -41.26
CA GLU A 5 9.26 14.63 -39.82
C GLU A 5 8.27 13.51 -39.43
N PRO A 6 8.51 12.83 -38.32
CA PRO A 6 7.56 11.88 -37.75
C PRO A 6 6.21 12.54 -37.43
N THR A 7 5.11 11.83 -37.64
CA THR A 7 3.78 12.31 -37.31
C THR A 7 3.16 11.49 -36.18
N TYR A 8 2.53 12.16 -35.24
CA TYR A 8 1.90 11.59 -34.07
C TYR A 8 0.42 11.98 -34.03
N GLN A 9 -0.48 11.00 -34.02
CA GLN A 9 -1.91 11.24 -34.09
C GLN A 9 -2.66 10.34 -33.13
N VAL A 10 -3.72 10.87 -32.50
CA VAL A 10 -4.70 10.03 -31.79
C VAL A 10 -5.61 9.42 -32.84
N LYS A 11 -5.57 8.08 -32.94
CA LYS A 11 -6.40 7.30 -33.88
C LYS A 11 -7.80 7.04 -33.30
N GLU A 12 -7.83 6.62 -32.05
CA GLU A 12 -9.06 6.31 -31.32
C GLU A 12 -8.92 6.84 -29.88
N ARG A 13 -10.00 7.37 -29.34
CA ARG A 13 -10.06 7.83 -27.95
C ARG A 13 -11.43 7.54 -27.36
N SER A 14 -11.43 6.82 -26.26
CA SER A 14 -12.57 6.68 -25.36
C SER A 14 -12.40 7.53 -24.11
N ALA A 15 -13.27 7.37 -23.11
CA ALA A 15 -13.12 8.03 -21.83
C ALA A 15 -11.85 7.59 -21.07
N THR A 16 -11.41 6.34 -21.28
CA THR A 16 -10.35 5.70 -20.51
C THR A 16 -9.24 5.10 -21.37
N ASP A 17 -9.45 4.94 -22.67
CA ASP A 17 -8.50 4.26 -23.55
C ASP A 17 -8.18 5.11 -24.76
N VAL A 18 -6.90 5.12 -25.12
CA VAL A 18 -6.37 5.87 -26.25
C VAL A 18 -5.53 4.95 -27.11
N THR A 19 -5.72 5.03 -28.42
CA THR A 19 -4.82 4.44 -29.41
C THR A 19 -4.15 5.56 -30.19
N VAL A 20 -2.82 5.60 -30.16
CA VAL A 20 -2.01 6.52 -30.94
C VAL A 20 -1.45 5.82 -32.18
N LEU A 21 -1.42 6.55 -33.29
CA LEU A 21 -0.73 6.16 -34.51
C LEU A 21 0.52 7.01 -34.66
N VAL A 22 1.67 6.32 -34.72
CA VAL A 22 2.98 6.93 -34.98
C VAL A 22 3.39 6.55 -36.39
N THR A 23 3.77 7.55 -37.19
CA THR A 23 4.31 7.31 -38.55
C THR A 23 5.65 7.95 -38.66
N VAL A 24 6.66 7.13 -38.94
CA VAL A 24 8.07 7.51 -39.17
C VAL A 24 8.36 7.53 -40.65
N PRO A 25 8.95 8.60 -41.21
CA PRO A 25 9.22 8.72 -42.64
C PRO A 25 10.29 7.72 -43.08
N ALA A 26 10.22 7.31 -44.35
CA ALA A 26 11.11 6.30 -44.93
C ALA A 26 12.62 6.62 -44.80
N GLU A 27 12.99 7.88 -44.79
CA GLU A 27 14.40 8.30 -44.61
C GLU A 27 14.91 7.96 -43.20
N ALA A 28 14.12 8.26 -42.14
CA ALA A 28 14.46 7.91 -40.76
C ALA A 28 14.46 6.39 -40.55
N VAL A 29 13.53 5.67 -41.18
CA VAL A 29 13.51 4.20 -41.20
C VAL A 29 14.81 3.64 -41.77
N LYS A 30 15.24 4.16 -42.93
CA LYS A 30 16.48 3.73 -43.56
C LYS A 30 17.71 4.01 -42.69
N GLU A 31 17.77 5.19 -42.10
CA GLU A 31 18.85 5.57 -41.17
C GLU A 31 18.96 4.61 -40.00
N GLN A 32 17.81 4.23 -39.39
CA GLN A 32 17.76 3.31 -38.27
C GLN A 32 18.15 1.88 -38.66
N ILE A 33 17.71 1.40 -39.82
CA ILE A 33 18.16 0.10 -40.36
C ILE A 33 19.68 0.10 -40.55
N GLU A 34 20.24 1.16 -41.14
CA GLU A 34 21.69 1.29 -41.30
C GLU A 34 22.43 1.39 -39.96
N ALA A 35 21.80 1.95 -38.91
CA ALA A 35 22.34 1.98 -37.58
C ALA A 35 22.40 0.58 -36.96
N ALA A 36 21.34 -0.21 -37.08
CA ALA A 36 21.29 -1.60 -36.63
C ALA A 36 22.39 -2.44 -37.30
N TYR A 37 22.56 -2.32 -38.63
CA TYR A 37 23.65 -3.01 -39.33
C TYR A 37 25.05 -2.58 -38.83
N ARG A 38 25.26 -1.30 -38.55
CA ARG A 38 26.53 -0.78 -38.01
C ARG A 38 26.82 -1.31 -36.60
N GLU A 39 25.83 -1.41 -35.78
CA GLU A 39 25.94 -1.91 -34.40
C GLU A 39 26.34 -3.39 -34.42
N TYR A 40 25.57 -4.22 -35.10
CA TYR A 40 25.90 -5.65 -35.27
C TYR A 40 27.25 -5.89 -35.91
N ALA A 41 27.62 -5.09 -36.90
CA ALA A 41 28.95 -5.21 -37.55
C ALA A 41 30.10 -4.95 -36.55
N ARG A 42 29.89 -4.08 -35.55
CA ARG A 42 30.91 -3.79 -34.51
C ARG A 42 31.05 -4.92 -33.50
N GLU A 43 29.96 -5.55 -33.16
CA GLU A 43 29.91 -6.60 -32.13
C GLU A 43 30.23 -7.99 -32.70
N ALA A 44 29.80 -8.24 -33.92
CA ALA A 44 29.95 -9.53 -34.57
C ALA A 44 31.41 -9.84 -34.92
N ARG A 45 31.84 -11.05 -34.59
CA ARG A 45 33.13 -11.62 -35.05
C ARG A 45 32.88 -12.46 -36.29
N ILE A 46 33.00 -11.83 -37.49
CA ILE A 46 32.84 -12.52 -38.75
C ILE A 46 34.22 -12.95 -39.26
N PRO A 47 34.44 -14.27 -39.54
CA PRO A 47 35.72 -14.75 -40.04
C PRO A 47 36.16 -14.02 -41.29
N GLY A 48 37.41 -13.55 -41.32
CA GLY A 48 37.99 -12.83 -42.44
C GLY A 48 37.76 -11.31 -42.47
N PHE A 49 37.01 -10.75 -41.49
CA PHE A 49 36.75 -9.31 -41.42
C PHE A 49 37.10 -8.74 -40.05
N ARG A 50 37.64 -7.53 -40.06
CA ARG A 50 37.81 -6.77 -38.79
C ARG A 50 36.44 -6.30 -38.30
N PRO A 51 36.18 -6.30 -36.95
CA PRO A 51 34.93 -5.76 -36.39
C PRO A 51 34.57 -4.39 -36.98
N GLY A 52 33.30 -4.21 -37.39
CA GLY A 52 32.79 -3.00 -38.03
C GLY A 52 33.06 -2.89 -39.55
N ARG A 53 33.66 -3.90 -40.20
CA ARG A 53 34.01 -3.84 -41.64
C ARG A 53 33.36 -4.94 -42.47
N ALA A 54 32.52 -5.78 -41.91
CA ALA A 54 31.80 -6.81 -42.64
C ALA A 54 30.77 -6.16 -43.59
N PRO A 55 30.69 -6.58 -44.86
CA PRO A 55 29.65 -6.12 -45.78
C PRO A 55 28.26 -6.58 -45.33
N ARG A 56 27.22 -5.79 -45.65
CA ARG A 56 25.83 -6.05 -45.30
C ARG A 56 25.37 -7.45 -45.74
N SER A 57 25.70 -7.89 -46.94
CA SER A 57 25.33 -9.20 -47.46
C SER A 57 25.86 -10.38 -46.62
N LEU A 58 27.01 -10.22 -45.97
CA LEU A 58 27.54 -11.24 -45.05
C LEU A 58 26.84 -11.22 -43.68
N LEU A 59 26.46 -10.05 -43.23
CA LEU A 59 25.66 -9.90 -42.03
C LEU A 59 24.30 -10.55 -42.23
N ASP A 60 23.63 -10.29 -43.36
CA ASP A 60 22.36 -10.91 -43.73
C ASP A 60 22.45 -12.44 -43.78
N ALA A 61 23.55 -12.94 -44.40
CA ALA A 61 23.78 -14.39 -44.49
C ALA A 61 24.05 -15.04 -43.09
N HIS A 62 24.60 -14.28 -42.15
CA HIS A 62 25.00 -14.81 -40.85
C HIS A 62 23.89 -14.69 -39.80
N PHE A 63 23.16 -13.59 -39.78
CA PHE A 63 22.15 -13.27 -38.77
C PHE A 63 20.71 -13.32 -39.30
N GLY A 64 20.52 -13.30 -40.59
CA GLY A 64 19.24 -13.14 -41.27
C GLY A 64 18.88 -11.65 -41.42
N HIS A 65 18.30 -11.32 -42.56
CA HIS A 65 17.88 -9.94 -42.90
C HIS A 65 16.80 -9.41 -41.89
N ASP A 66 15.85 -10.27 -41.52
CA ASP A 66 14.75 -9.92 -40.64
C ASP A 66 15.22 -9.51 -39.24
N THR A 67 16.37 -10.01 -38.76
CA THR A 67 16.98 -9.62 -37.50
C THR A 67 17.24 -8.13 -37.41
N PHE A 68 17.76 -7.54 -38.50
CA PHE A 68 18.08 -6.11 -38.56
C PHE A 68 16.82 -5.25 -38.69
N LEU A 69 15.80 -5.76 -39.37
CA LEU A 69 14.52 -5.08 -39.48
C LEU A 69 13.79 -5.09 -38.12
N ASP A 70 13.81 -6.21 -37.41
CA ASP A 70 13.22 -6.33 -36.09
C ASP A 70 13.92 -5.46 -35.04
N GLU A 71 15.24 -5.33 -35.10
CA GLU A 71 15.99 -4.46 -34.22
C GLU A 71 15.73 -2.98 -34.52
N ALA A 72 15.79 -2.58 -35.76
CA ALA A 72 15.46 -1.23 -36.18
C ALA A 72 14.00 -0.84 -35.81
N LYS A 73 13.07 -1.80 -35.94
CA LYS A 73 11.69 -1.62 -35.53
C LYS A 73 11.57 -1.32 -34.02
N LYS A 74 12.21 -2.15 -33.18
CA LYS A 74 12.20 -1.95 -31.71
C LYS A 74 12.79 -0.61 -31.30
N ASP A 75 13.87 -0.19 -31.99
CA ASP A 75 14.50 1.08 -31.72
C ASP A 75 13.61 2.25 -32.11
N LEU A 76 12.97 2.20 -33.29
CA LEU A 76 12.01 3.22 -33.70
C LEU A 76 10.80 3.30 -32.76
N GLU A 77 10.26 2.16 -32.32
CA GLU A 77 9.18 2.12 -31.35
C GLU A 77 9.61 2.74 -30.00
N ARG A 78 10.80 2.37 -29.50
CA ARG A 78 11.37 2.88 -28.23
C ARG A 78 11.67 4.36 -28.28
N GLU A 79 12.11 4.88 -29.41
CA GLU A 79 12.42 6.29 -29.57
C GLU A 79 11.18 7.16 -29.77
N HIS A 80 10.25 6.71 -30.63
CA HIS A 80 9.15 7.57 -31.05
C HIS A 80 7.92 7.50 -30.18
N LEU A 81 7.71 6.42 -29.40
CA LEU A 81 6.57 6.31 -28.51
C LEU A 81 6.58 7.38 -27.39
N PRO A 82 7.68 7.59 -26.63
CA PRO A 82 7.74 8.66 -25.65
C PRO A 82 7.52 10.05 -26.25
N LYS A 83 8.13 10.30 -27.43
CA LYS A 83 7.95 11.58 -28.15
C LYS A 83 6.50 11.81 -28.59
N ALA A 84 5.79 10.75 -28.97
CA ALA A 84 4.38 10.82 -29.33
C ALA A 84 3.52 11.15 -28.10
N LEU A 85 3.80 10.51 -26.96
CA LEU A 85 3.10 10.77 -25.69
C LEU A 85 3.29 12.21 -25.23
N ASP A 86 4.51 12.72 -25.28
CA ASP A 86 4.82 14.11 -24.91
C ASP A 86 4.16 15.11 -25.86
N HIS A 87 4.25 14.87 -27.18
CA HIS A 87 3.65 15.73 -28.19
C HIS A 87 2.12 15.82 -28.08
N LEU A 88 1.48 14.71 -27.74
CA LEU A 88 0.03 14.62 -27.58
C LEU A 88 -0.44 14.94 -26.16
N ALA A 89 0.49 15.26 -25.24
CA ALA A 89 0.24 15.50 -23.80
C ALA A 89 -0.56 14.36 -23.14
N LEU A 90 -0.26 13.11 -23.49
CA LEU A 90 -0.91 11.92 -22.97
C LEU A 90 -0.05 11.28 -21.87
N LYS A 91 -0.71 10.90 -20.76
CA LYS A 91 -0.06 10.22 -19.63
C LYS A 91 -0.67 8.82 -19.49
N PRO A 92 -0.01 7.77 -19.99
CA PRO A 92 -0.46 6.41 -19.82
C PRO A 92 -0.51 6.02 -18.34
N VAL A 93 -1.55 5.29 -17.94
CA VAL A 93 -1.66 4.67 -16.61
C VAL A 93 -1.52 3.15 -16.66
N THR A 94 -1.46 2.60 -17.88
CA THR A 94 -1.11 1.20 -18.13
C THR A 94 0.04 1.16 -19.13
N PRO A 95 0.89 0.11 -19.11
CA PRO A 95 1.93 -0.05 -20.11
C PRO A 95 1.34 -0.03 -21.53
N PRO A 96 1.89 0.77 -22.47
CA PRO A 96 1.41 0.82 -23.84
C PRO A 96 1.55 -0.53 -24.55
N ALA A 97 0.45 -1.06 -25.07
CA ALA A 97 0.43 -2.27 -25.87
C ALA A 97 0.64 -1.91 -27.36
N LEU A 98 1.74 -2.37 -27.94
CA LEU A 98 2.07 -2.17 -29.35
C LEU A 98 1.34 -3.22 -30.20
N LYS A 99 0.65 -2.78 -31.27
CA LYS A 99 0.10 -3.71 -32.25
C LYS A 99 1.21 -4.19 -33.20
N PRO A 100 1.16 -5.45 -33.63
CA PRO A 100 2.11 -5.97 -34.60
C PRO A 100 2.15 -5.10 -35.86
N ALA A 101 3.34 -4.64 -36.24
CA ALA A 101 3.58 -3.83 -37.41
C ALA A 101 4.79 -4.40 -38.18
N THR A 102 4.78 -4.26 -39.50
CA THR A 102 5.88 -4.71 -40.37
C THR A 102 6.68 -3.51 -40.84
N LEU A 103 8.00 -3.58 -40.69
CA LEU A 103 8.92 -2.58 -41.17
C LEU A 103 9.47 -2.98 -42.53
N ALA A 104 9.48 -2.05 -43.49
CA ALA A 104 10.05 -2.25 -44.83
C ALA A 104 11.06 -1.15 -45.13
N GLU A 105 12.20 -1.50 -45.76
CA GLU A 105 13.35 -0.60 -45.95
C GLU A 105 13.08 0.70 -46.70
N SER A 106 12.10 0.70 -47.60
CA SER A 106 11.85 1.82 -48.52
C SER A 106 10.47 2.46 -48.33
N ALA A 107 9.82 2.17 -47.24
CA ALA A 107 8.47 2.69 -46.92
C ALA A 107 8.46 3.39 -45.54
N PRO A 108 7.56 4.33 -45.34
CA PRO A 108 7.31 4.84 -43.97
C PRO A 108 6.89 3.70 -43.04
N PHE A 109 7.34 3.75 -41.81
CA PHE A 109 6.96 2.80 -40.79
C PHE A 109 5.86 3.39 -39.92
N SER A 110 4.74 2.67 -39.78
CA SER A 110 3.65 3.09 -38.90
C SER A 110 3.35 1.99 -37.89
N PHE A 111 3.23 2.38 -36.64
CA PHE A 111 2.79 1.49 -35.56
C PHE A 111 1.73 2.13 -34.69
N GLU A 112 0.93 1.29 -34.07
CA GLU A 112 -0.12 1.69 -33.14
C GLU A 112 0.24 1.27 -31.72
N ALA A 113 0.03 2.19 -30.78
CA ALA A 113 0.15 1.92 -29.35
C ALA A 113 -1.18 2.21 -28.66
N SER A 114 -1.70 1.23 -27.94
CA SER A 114 -2.95 1.36 -27.16
C SER A 114 -2.62 1.31 -25.68
N PHE A 115 -3.19 2.23 -24.93
CA PHE A 115 -2.99 2.32 -23.47
C PHE A 115 -4.18 3.02 -22.82
N SER A 116 -4.29 2.87 -21.51
CA SER A 116 -5.33 3.56 -20.74
C SER A 116 -4.80 4.88 -20.19
N VAL A 117 -5.72 5.83 -20.05
CA VAL A 117 -5.49 7.16 -19.44
C VAL A 117 -6.51 7.41 -18.35
N LEU A 118 -6.20 8.28 -17.40
CA LEU A 118 -7.18 8.71 -16.42
C LEU A 118 -8.30 9.52 -17.10
N PRO A 119 -9.56 9.36 -16.66
CA PRO A 119 -10.68 10.06 -17.24
C PRO A 119 -10.65 11.56 -16.89
N GLU A 120 -11.04 12.38 -17.84
CA GLU A 120 -11.40 13.76 -17.53
C GLU A 120 -12.82 13.79 -16.96
N PHE A 121 -12.97 14.35 -15.76
CA PHE A 121 -14.27 14.51 -15.12
C PHE A 121 -14.48 15.92 -14.60
N LYS A 122 -15.74 16.31 -14.41
CA LYS A 122 -16.11 17.58 -13.83
C LYS A 122 -16.29 17.45 -12.33
N LEU A 123 -15.72 18.36 -11.56
CA LEU A 123 -15.98 18.42 -10.13
C LEU A 123 -17.46 18.71 -9.87
N PRO A 124 -18.13 17.94 -9.00
CA PRO A 124 -19.45 18.28 -8.50
C PRO A 124 -19.37 19.50 -7.58
N ALA A 125 -20.51 19.96 -7.11
CA ALA A 125 -20.54 20.97 -6.05
C ALA A 125 -20.04 20.34 -4.74
N TYR A 126 -18.80 20.63 -4.38
CA TYR A 126 -18.13 20.06 -3.20
C TYR A 126 -18.22 20.94 -1.95
N ARG A 127 -18.79 22.15 -2.06
CA ARG A 127 -19.11 23.03 -0.91
C ARG A 127 -20.59 22.92 -0.54
N GLY A 128 -20.89 22.96 0.75
CA GLY A 128 -22.27 22.87 1.22
C GLY A 128 -22.91 21.48 1.11
N ILE A 129 -22.10 20.42 1.06
CA ILE A 129 -22.62 19.06 1.05
C ILE A 129 -23.37 18.80 2.35
N ALA A 130 -24.65 18.44 2.23
CA ALA A 130 -25.44 18.04 3.39
C ALA A 130 -25.05 16.62 3.83
N LEU A 131 -24.59 16.50 5.06
CA LEU A 131 -24.26 15.23 5.69
C LEU A 131 -24.89 15.16 7.08
N SER A 132 -25.63 14.07 7.35
CA SER A 132 -26.09 13.73 8.69
C SER A 132 -25.00 12.96 9.40
N ALA A 133 -24.48 13.49 10.49
CA ALA A 133 -23.42 12.86 11.26
C ALA A 133 -23.93 12.62 12.70
N LYS A 134 -23.62 11.45 13.25
CA LYS A 134 -23.86 11.18 14.67
C LYS A 134 -22.94 12.08 15.48
N LYS A 135 -23.39 12.47 16.68
CA LYS A 135 -22.51 13.21 17.60
C LYS A 135 -21.35 12.30 18.03
N ALA A 136 -20.16 12.89 18.19
CA ALA A 136 -19.04 12.14 18.77
C ALA A 136 -19.44 11.57 20.14
N PRO A 137 -19.22 10.28 20.40
CA PRO A 137 -19.58 9.68 21.67
C PRO A 137 -18.77 10.34 22.80
N ALA A 138 -19.47 10.79 23.86
CA ALA A 138 -18.80 11.35 25.03
C ALA A 138 -17.93 10.28 25.73
N VAL A 139 -16.81 10.69 26.31
CA VAL A 139 -15.98 9.80 27.12
C VAL A 139 -16.66 9.61 28.49
N SER A 140 -16.94 8.37 28.83
CA SER A 140 -17.50 7.99 30.12
C SER A 140 -16.40 7.76 31.17
N ASP A 141 -16.79 7.71 32.43
CA ASP A 141 -15.86 7.33 33.51
C ASP A 141 -15.39 5.87 33.35
N GLU A 142 -16.25 5.00 32.79
CA GLU A 142 -15.91 3.61 32.48
C GLU A 142 -14.79 3.49 31.45
N ASP A 143 -14.76 4.37 30.42
CA ASP A 143 -13.69 4.43 29.43
C ASP A 143 -12.37 4.82 30.08
N VAL A 144 -12.41 5.80 31.00
CA VAL A 144 -11.21 6.25 31.71
C VAL A 144 -10.70 5.16 32.66
N ASP A 145 -11.60 4.45 33.33
CA ASP A 145 -11.24 3.34 34.23
C ASP A 145 -10.70 2.14 33.42
N ALA A 146 -11.21 1.88 32.22
CA ALA A 146 -10.67 0.86 31.31
C ALA A 146 -9.24 1.23 30.84
N ALA A 147 -9.01 2.47 30.42
CA ALA A 147 -7.68 2.96 30.03
C ALA A 147 -6.69 2.92 31.22
N LEU A 148 -7.17 3.24 32.43
CA LEU A 148 -6.38 3.15 33.64
C LEU A 148 -6.02 1.69 33.98
N ALA A 149 -6.94 0.74 33.75
CA ALA A 149 -6.67 -0.69 33.95
C ALA A 149 -5.60 -1.20 32.98
N GLU A 150 -5.57 -0.68 31.75
CA GLU A 150 -4.51 -0.98 30.78
C GLU A 150 -3.13 -0.48 31.26
N ILE A 151 -3.06 0.78 31.72
CA ILE A 151 -1.83 1.32 32.33
C ILE A 151 -1.42 0.49 33.54
N ARG A 152 -2.36 0.17 34.43
CA ARG A 152 -2.13 -0.66 35.61
C ARG A 152 -1.51 -2.00 35.24
N SER A 153 -1.93 -2.60 34.12
CA SER A 153 -1.40 -3.89 33.66
C SER A 153 0.08 -3.83 33.24
N GLN A 154 0.53 -2.66 32.76
CA GLN A 154 1.93 -2.43 32.36
C GLN A 154 2.88 -2.37 33.56
N PHE A 155 2.38 -1.98 34.74
CA PHE A 155 3.13 -1.91 36.01
C PHE A 155 2.95 -3.15 36.89
N GLY A 156 2.33 -4.21 36.35
CA GLY A 156 2.18 -5.48 37.04
C GLY A 156 3.53 -6.13 37.35
N THR A 157 3.72 -6.56 38.60
CA THR A 157 4.91 -7.32 39.02
C THR A 157 4.62 -8.81 39.01
N LEU A 158 5.62 -9.61 38.56
CA LEU A 158 5.52 -11.07 38.62
C LEU A 158 5.94 -11.54 40.00
N GLU A 159 5.03 -12.13 40.73
CA GLU A 159 5.30 -12.75 42.05
C GLU A 159 5.06 -14.25 41.97
N PRO A 160 5.79 -15.06 42.78
CA PRO A 160 5.51 -16.48 42.93
C PRO A 160 4.04 -16.65 43.38
N LYS A 161 3.29 -17.54 42.71
CA LYS A 161 1.92 -17.84 43.10
C LYS A 161 1.92 -18.92 44.17
N GLU A 162 1.15 -18.72 45.24
CA GLU A 162 0.86 -19.75 46.21
C GLU A 162 -0.13 -20.77 45.61
N GLY A 163 0.24 -22.05 45.62
CA GLY A 163 -0.51 -23.13 44.98
C GLY A 163 0.23 -23.79 43.85
N ASP A 164 -0.27 -24.96 43.47
CA ASP A 164 0.40 -25.82 42.46
C ASP A 164 -0.42 -25.99 41.17
N VAL A 165 -1.63 -25.40 41.07
CA VAL A 165 -2.53 -25.57 39.92
C VAL A 165 -2.52 -24.32 39.04
N VAL A 166 -2.28 -24.52 37.75
CA VAL A 166 -2.32 -23.45 36.73
C VAL A 166 -3.76 -22.98 36.52
N GLN A 167 -3.97 -21.68 36.61
CA GLN A 167 -5.23 -21.00 36.29
C GLN A 167 -5.07 -20.13 35.06
N GLU A 168 -6.18 -19.77 34.42
CA GLU A 168 -6.17 -18.83 33.32
C GLU A 168 -5.62 -17.48 33.77
N GLY A 169 -4.71 -16.90 32.96
CA GLY A 169 -4.03 -15.64 33.27
C GLY A 169 -2.72 -15.80 34.06
N ASP A 170 -2.43 -16.98 34.62
CA ASP A 170 -1.17 -17.23 35.30
C ASP A 170 0.02 -17.18 34.33
N VAL A 171 1.16 -16.73 34.85
CA VAL A 171 2.43 -16.87 34.16
C VAL A 171 3.09 -18.17 34.60
N VAL A 172 3.20 -19.11 33.69
CA VAL A 172 3.72 -20.45 33.91
C VAL A 172 5.17 -20.47 33.47
N HIS A 173 6.08 -20.84 34.38
CA HIS A 173 7.45 -21.14 34.03
C HIS A 173 7.52 -22.56 33.50
N VAL A 174 7.72 -22.70 32.20
CA VAL A 174 7.78 -24.00 31.52
C VAL A 174 9.18 -24.33 31.08
N ARG A 175 9.46 -25.64 30.99
CA ARG A 175 10.71 -26.18 30.46
C ARG A 175 10.43 -27.17 29.34
N GLU A 176 11.13 -27.02 28.25
CA GLU A 176 11.22 -28.00 27.18
C GLU A 176 12.69 -28.40 26.99
N LYS A 177 13.03 -29.67 27.28
CA LYS A 177 14.43 -30.15 27.29
C LYS A 177 15.34 -29.29 28.17
N ASP A 178 16.29 -28.53 27.57
CA ASP A 178 17.24 -27.66 28.26
C ASP A 178 16.85 -26.18 28.27
N GLU A 179 15.74 -25.79 27.59
CA GLU A 179 15.27 -24.42 27.54
C GLU A 179 14.10 -24.22 28.47
N ALA A 180 14.12 -23.09 29.19
CA ALA A 180 13.03 -22.70 30.09
C ALA A 180 12.66 -21.25 29.85
N TRP A 181 11.36 -20.97 29.85
CA TRP A 181 10.81 -19.63 29.64
C TRP A 181 9.48 -19.42 30.38
N ASP A 182 9.10 -18.19 30.54
CA ASP A 182 7.82 -17.82 31.10
C ASP A 182 6.77 -17.68 29.96
N THR A 183 5.61 -18.28 30.12
CA THR A 183 4.47 -18.14 29.21
C THR A 183 3.18 -17.88 29.98
N ARG A 184 2.23 -17.12 29.40
CA ARG A 184 0.95 -16.88 30.03
C ARG A 184 -0.05 -17.97 29.64
N ALA A 185 -0.75 -18.52 30.59
CA ALA A 185 -1.82 -19.47 30.36
C ALA A 185 -3.08 -18.72 29.90
N GLU A 186 -3.34 -18.74 28.57
CA GLU A 186 -4.47 -18.03 27.96
C GLU A 186 -5.35 -19.02 27.19
N ALA A 187 -6.66 -18.96 27.39
CA ALA A 187 -7.63 -19.77 26.67
C ALA A 187 -7.61 -19.49 25.14
N SER A 188 -7.21 -18.29 24.74
CA SER A 188 -7.07 -17.88 23.33
C SER A 188 -5.88 -18.52 22.61
N ASN A 189 -4.88 -19.01 23.34
CA ASN A 189 -3.71 -19.66 22.80
C ASN A 189 -3.81 -21.18 22.93
N ALA A 190 -3.92 -21.87 21.80
CA ALA A 190 -4.14 -23.33 21.75
C ALA A 190 -3.08 -24.16 22.50
N VAL A 191 -1.85 -23.67 22.57
CA VAL A 191 -0.74 -24.32 23.29
C VAL A 191 -0.87 -24.09 24.79
N THR A 192 -0.99 -22.83 25.21
CA THR A 192 -0.97 -22.48 26.63
C THR A 192 -2.29 -22.77 27.35
N ALA A 193 -3.42 -22.82 26.62
CA ALA A 193 -4.70 -23.29 27.14
C ALA A 193 -4.64 -24.72 27.70
N ARG A 194 -3.76 -25.56 27.14
CA ARG A 194 -3.57 -26.96 27.61
C ARG A 194 -2.88 -27.05 28.97
N LEU A 195 -2.20 -25.97 29.37
CA LEU A 195 -1.54 -25.93 30.68
C LEU A 195 -2.54 -25.68 31.84
N VAL A 196 -3.70 -25.09 31.56
CA VAL A 196 -4.72 -24.75 32.58
C VAL A 196 -5.26 -26.04 33.24
N GLY A 197 -5.27 -26.06 34.55
CA GLY A 197 -5.72 -27.19 35.35
C GLY A 197 -4.64 -28.20 35.73
N HIS A 198 -3.44 -28.12 35.10
CA HIS A 198 -2.29 -28.96 35.46
C HIS A 198 -1.53 -28.39 36.65
N LYS A 199 -0.66 -29.23 37.24
CA LYS A 199 0.10 -28.88 38.44
C LYS A 199 1.57 -28.62 38.14
N VAL A 200 2.20 -27.88 39.04
CA VAL A 200 3.67 -27.74 39.06
C VAL A 200 4.31 -29.09 39.23
N GLY A 201 5.33 -29.39 38.44
CA GLY A 201 6.00 -30.68 38.36
C GLY A 201 5.39 -31.67 37.35
N GLU A 202 4.23 -31.37 36.77
CA GLU A 202 3.65 -32.19 35.70
C GLU A 202 4.27 -31.82 34.34
N THR A 203 4.40 -32.85 33.48
CA THR A 203 4.77 -32.68 32.08
C THR A 203 3.52 -32.81 31.23
N VAL A 204 3.16 -31.75 30.54
CA VAL A 204 2.01 -31.69 29.65
C VAL A 204 2.48 -31.93 28.23
N THR A 205 2.02 -33.04 27.62
CA THR A 205 2.26 -33.30 26.21
C THR A 205 1.18 -32.59 25.40
N ILE A 206 1.60 -31.74 24.47
CA ILE A 206 0.73 -30.94 23.65
C ILE A 206 0.85 -31.45 22.22
N ASP A 207 -0.19 -32.11 21.78
CA ASP A 207 -0.37 -32.56 20.41
C ASP A 207 -1.44 -31.68 19.75
N LEU A 208 -1.04 -30.82 18.87
CA LEU A 208 -1.92 -29.95 18.11
C LEU A 208 -1.71 -30.18 16.62
N ASP A 209 -2.72 -30.69 15.99
CA ASP A 209 -2.77 -30.74 14.54
C ASP A 209 -3.22 -29.38 14.02
N LEU A 210 -2.29 -28.63 13.46
CA LEU A 210 -2.57 -27.38 12.78
C LEU A 210 -2.89 -27.68 11.31
N PRO A 211 -3.72 -26.85 10.67
CA PRO A 211 -3.91 -26.93 9.21
C PRO A 211 -2.56 -26.98 8.48
N GLU A 212 -2.50 -27.67 7.32
CA GLU A 212 -1.32 -27.87 6.47
C GLU A 212 -0.23 -28.82 6.99
N ALA A 213 -0.62 -29.92 7.62
CA ALA A 213 0.32 -30.96 8.09
C ALA A 213 1.42 -30.43 9.04
N ARG A 214 1.17 -29.32 9.71
CA ARG A 214 1.99 -28.82 10.82
C ARG A 214 1.39 -29.32 12.12
N SER A 215 1.99 -30.37 12.68
CA SER A 215 1.66 -30.83 14.03
C SER A 215 2.67 -30.24 15.00
N ILE A 216 2.19 -29.63 16.08
CA ILE A 216 3.04 -29.26 17.21
C ILE A 216 3.01 -30.45 18.16
N HIS A 217 4.14 -31.13 18.29
CA HIS A 217 4.37 -32.18 19.28
C HIS A 217 5.42 -31.63 20.26
N THR A 218 4.98 -31.17 21.40
CA THR A 218 5.87 -30.66 22.43
C THR A 218 5.48 -31.20 23.80
N SER A 219 6.46 -31.33 24.69
CA SER A 219 6.22 -31.73 26.06
C SER A 219 6.81 -30.64 26.96
N LEU A 220 5.94 -29.94 27.65
CA LEU A 220 6.28 -28.85 28.54
C LEU A 220 6.19 -29.31 30.00
N GLU A 221 7.30 -29.25 30.72
CA GLU A 221 7.33 -29.44 32.17
C GLU A 221 6.96 -28.12 32.85
N ILE A 222 5.99 -28.13 33.74
CA ILE A 222 5.58 -26.97 34.55
C ILE A 222 6.53 -26.86 35.74
N VAL A 223 7.46 -25.91 35.67
CA VAL A 223 8.51 -25.74 36.70
C VAL A 223 8.04 -24.87 37.85
N GLY A 224 7.19 -23.90 37.57
CA GLY A 224 6.69 -22.97 38.58
C GLY A 224 5.55 -22.09 38.07
N LEU A 225 4.86 -21.50 39.03
CA LEU A 225 3.77 -20.55 38.77
C LEU A 225 4.13 -19.16 39.29
N LYS A 226 3.81 -18.16 38.51
CA LYS A 226 3.87 -16.76 38.87
C LYS A 226 2.50 -16.15 38.63
N GLN A 227 2.11 -15.23 39.43
CA GLN A 227 0.92 -14.41 39.21
C GLN A 227 1.35 -12.96 38.92
N VAL A 228 0.58 -12.28 38.09
CA VAL A 228 0.77 -10.84 37.89
C VAL A 228 0.06 -10.14 39.05
N ARG A 229 0.84 -9.56 39.95
CA ARG A 229 0.31 -8.68 40.96
C ARG A 229 0.21 -7.27 40.40
N LEU A 230 -1.03 -6.82 40.23
CA LEU A 230 -1.32 -5.48 39.76
C LEU A 230 -1.21 -4.49 40.92
N PRO A 231 -0.56 -3.33 40.76
CA PRO A 231 -0.48 -2.30 41.79
C PRO A 231 -1.87 -1.79 42.16
N GLU A 232 -2.02 -1.17 43.34
CA GLU A 232 -3.26 -0.47 43.69
C GLU A 232 -3.44 0.78 42.81
N VAL A 233 -4.72 1.17 42.62
CA VAL A 233 -5.06 2.36 41.82
C VAL A 233 -5.03 3.57 42.75
N ASP A 234 -3.83 4.11 42.96
CA ASP A 234 -3.55 5.21 43.85
C ASP A 234 -2.52 6.20 43.27
N ASP A 235 -2.06 7.14 44.05
CA ASP A 235 -1.06 8.13 43.67
C ASP A 235 0.34 7.50 43.45
N ALA A 236 0.61 6.29 43.96
CA ALA A 236 1.87 5.59 43.68
C ALA A 236 1.88 5.10 42.24
N LEU A 237 0.81 4.46 41.78
CA LEU A 237 0.67 4.08 40.36
C LEU A 237 0.81 5.28 39.42
N ALA A 238 0.18 6.42 39.79
CA ALA A 238 0.29 7.63 38.98
C ALA A 238 1.74 8.14 38.87
N LYS A 239 2.51 8.07 39.96
CA LYS A 239 3.93 8.44 39.96
C LYS A 239 4.78 7.48 39.14
N ASP A 240 4.50 6.19 39.21
CA ASP A 240 5.15 5.18 38.37
C ASP A 240 4.87 5.43 36.88
N ALA A 241 3.66 5.90 36.55
CA ALA A 241 3.27 6.35 35.22
C ALA A 241 3.78 7.77 34.86
N GLY A 242 4.62 8.40 35.72
CA GLY A 242 5.20 9.72 35.50
C GLY A 242 4.26 10.90 35.71
N ARG A 243 3.21 10.74 36.55
CA ARG A 243 2.21 11.79 36.87
C ARG A 243 2.22 12.11 38.35
N GLU A 244 1.80 13.33 38.71
CA GLU A 244 1.86 13.81 40.09
C GLU A 244 0.85 13.14 41.03
N SER A 245 -0.34 12.78 40.50
CA SER A 245 -1.43 12.20 41.24
C SER A 245 -2.36 11.36 40.35
N LEU A 246 -3.16 10.48 40.98
CA LEU A 246 -4.19 9.69 40.28
C LEU A 246 -5.22 10.59 39.60
N THR A 247 -5.57 11.73 40.18
CA THR A 247 -6.48 12.70 39.58
C THR A 247 -5.88 13.28 38.27
N ALA A 248 -4.62 13.65 38.29
CA ALA A 248 -3.92 14.18 37.12
C ALA A 248 -3.82 13.10 36.01
N LEU A 249 -3.53 11.85 36.38
CA LEU A 249 -3.49 10.74 35.42
C LEU A 249 -4.87 10.49 34.77
N LYS A 250 -5.94 10.44 35.60
CA LYS A 250 -7.31 10.26 35.08
C LYS A 250 -7.73 11.42 34.15
N GLU A 251 -7.37 12.65 34.47
CA GLU A 251 -7.69 13.81 33.68
C GLU A 251 -6.96 13.77 32.33
N GLU A 252 -5.68 13.41 32.32
CA GLU A 252 -4.90 13.24 31.10
C GLU A 252 -5.45 12.11 30.21
N LEU A 253 -5.82 10.97 30.81
CA LEU A 253 -6.47 9.88 30.07
C LEU A 253 -7.79 10.32 29.43
N ARG A 254 -8.62 11.08 30.19
CA ARG A 254 -9.86 11.63 29.66
C ARG A 254 -9.63 12.53 28.47
N GLN A 255 -8.71 13.49 28.60
CA GLN A 255 -8.35 14.40 27.51
C GLN A 255 -7.78 13.65 26.30
N GLY A 256 -6.95 12.64 26.52
CA GLY A 256 -6.42 11.79 25.47
C GLY A 256 -7.51 11.01 24.73
N LEU A 257 -8.45 10.41 25.47
CA LEU A 257 -9.60 9.69 24.89
C LEU A 257 -10.55 10.65 24.13
N GLU A 258 -10.83 11.84 24.68
CA GLU A 258 -11.64 12.86 24.01
C GLU A 258 -10.99 13.31 22.69
N ALA A 259 -9.69 13.57 22.71
CA ALA A 259 -8.94 13.95 21.52
C ALA A 259 -8.89 12.81 20.47
N SER A 260 -8.80 11.55 20.92
CA SER A 260 -8.85 10.39 20.01
C SER A 260 -10.22 10.26 19.36
N ARG A 261 -11.29 10.29 20.16
CA ARG A 261 -12.67 10.20 19.64
C ARG A 261 -13.03 11.36 18.72
N ALA A 262 -12.56 12.57 19.03
CA ALA A 262 -12.77 13.72 18.17
C ALA A 262 -12.09 13.52 16.79
N ARG A 263 -10.85 13.03 16.78
CA ARG A 263 -10.12 12.72 15.53
C ARG A 263 -10.79 11.60 14.73
N GLU A 264 -11.22 10.53 15.39
CA GLU A 264 -11.94 9.43 14.75
C GLU A 264 -13.25 9.91 14.11
N HIS A 265 -14.02 10.70 14.84
CA HIS A 265 -15.28 11.28 14.37
C HIS A 265 -15.04 12.25 13.18
N GLU A 266 -14.01 13.10 13.25
CA GLU A 266 -13.63 13.95 12.13
C GLU A 266 -13.25 13.14 10.88
N ALA A 267 -12.48 12.06 11.06
CA ALA A 267 -12.10 11.17 9.96
C ALA A 267 -13.31 10.41 9.38
N GLU A 268 -14.32 10.06 10.20
CA GLU A 268 -15.58 9.47 9.73
C GLU A 268 -16.37 10.47 8.86
N ILE A 269 -16.49 11.71 9.32
CA ILE A 269 -17.15 12.79 8.55
C ILE A 269 -16.42 13.02 7.22
N GLU A 270 -15.10 13.16 7.24
CA GLU A 270 -14.29 13.38 6.05
C GLU A 270 -14.44 12.23 5.05
N ARG A 271 -14.45 10.98 5.55
CA ARG A 271 -14.68 9.78 4.72
C ARG A 271 -16.08 9.78 4.10
N ALA A 272 -17.11 10.08 4.90
CA ALA A 272 -18.48 10.12 4.42
C ALA A 272 -18.73 11.25 3.38
N LEU A 273 -18.12 12.42 3.59
CA LEU A 273 -18.16 13.54 2.61
C LEU A 273 -17.50 13.13 1.29
N LEU A 274 -16.34 12.49 1.36
CA LEU A 274 -15.61 12.04 0.18
C LEU A 274 -16.38 10.94 -0.57
N ASP A 275 -17.00 10.01 0.16
CA ASP A 275 -17.84 8.97 -0.45
C ASP A 275 -19.05 9.58 -1.17
N ARG A 276 -19.70 10.57 -0.54
CA ARG A 276 -20.81 11.29 -1.15
C ARG A 276 -20.41 12.01 -2.43
N LEU A 277 -19.22 12.62 -2.44
CA LEU A 277 -18.67 13.26 -3.65
C LEU A 277 -18.37 12.23 -4.75
N VAL A 278 -17.80 11.08 -4.40
CA VAL A 278 -17.55 9.98 -5.34
C VAL A 278 -18.84 9.49 -5.97
N GLU A 279 -19.91 9.33 -5.19
CA GLU A 279 -21.22 8.91 -5.69
C GLU A 279 -21.85 9.91 -6.67
N GLN A 280 -21.61 11.20 -6.46
CA GLN A 280 -22.13 12.29 -7.31
C GLN A 280 -21.30 12.50 -8.58
N THR A 281 -20.15 11.84 -8.70
CA THR A 281 -19.20 12.05 -9.80
C THR A 281 -19.21 10.88 -10.77
N GLU A 282 -19.60 11.14 -12.02
CA GLU A 282 -19.41 10.16 -13.10
C GLU A 282 -17.92 10.10 -13.46
N MET A 283 -17.26 9.04 -13.03
CA MET A 283 -15.85 8.81 -13.26
C MET A 283 -15.61 7.37 -13.69
N PRO A 284 -15.69 7.07 -14.99
CA PRO A 284 -15.33 5.76 -15.50
C PRO A 284 -13.83 5.54 -15.32
N LEU A 285 -13.42 4.43 -14.72
CA LEU A 285 -12.01 4.07 -14.60
C LEU A 285 -11.62 3.00 -15.62
N PRO A 286 -10.37 3.01 -16.09
CA PRO A 286 -9.85 1.92 -16.92
C PRO A 286 -9.92 0.60 -16.17
N THR A 287 -10.63 -0.39 -16.74
CA THR A 287 -10.74 -1.72 -16.13
C THR A 287 -9.37 -2.39 -16.00
N ALA A 288 -8.50 -2.22 -17.01
CA ALA A 288 -7.15 -2.75 -16.99
C ALA A 288 -6.33 -2.24 -15.79
N LEU A 289 -6.39 -0.95 -15.47
CA LEU A 289 -5.72 -0.36 -14.31
C LEU A 289 -6.27 -0.93 -13.00
N VAL A 290 -7.60 -1.03 -12.88
CA VAL A 290 -8.25 -1.58 -11.69
C VAL A 290 -7.88 -3.05 -11.49
N ASP A 291 -7.85 -3.84 -12.58
CA ASP A 291 -7.50 -5.26 -12.55
C ASP A 291 -6.04 -5.49 -12.18
N GLU A 292 -5.14 -4.67 -12.70
CA GLU A 292 -3.70 -4.71 -12.40
C GLU A 292 -3.46 -4.46 -10.91
N ILE A 293 -3.97 -3.36 -10.37
CA ILE A 293 -3.80 -3.01 -8.95
C ILE A 293 -4.48 -4.03 -8.03
N ALA A 294 -5.70 -4.48 -8.36
CA ALA A 294 -6.40 -5.51 -7.59
C ALA A 294 -5.63 -6.84 -7.60
N GLY A 295 -5.02 -7.19 -8.74
CA GLY A 295 -4.14 -8.35 -8.86
C GLY A 295 -2.89 -8.24 -7.98
N GLU A 296 -2.23 -7.10 -7.97
CA GLU A 296 -1.07 -6.84 -7.10
C GLU A 296 -1.41 -6.95 -5.61
N GLU A 297 -2.56 -6.39 -5.19
CA GLU A 297 -3.04 -6.51 -3.80
C GLU A 297 -3.28 -7.97 -3.41
N MET A 298 -3.89 -8.74 -4.32
CA MET A 298 -4.14 -10.17 -4.12
C MET A 298 -2.83 -10.96 -3.99
N GLU A 299 -1.87 -10.71 -4.88
CA GLU A 299 -0.55 -11.37 -4.84
C GLU A 299 0.24 -10.98 -3.58
N ARG A 300 0.11 -9.74 -3.12
CA ARG A 300 0.69 -9.31 -1.85
C ARG A 300 0.08 -10.05 -0.66
N LEU A 301 -1.25 -10.22 -0.65
CA LEU A 301 -1.93 -11.02 0.38
C LEU A 301 -1.44 -12.47 0.36
N LYS A 302 -1.37 -13.11 -0.82
CA LYS A 302 -0.88 -14.47 -0.97
C LYS A 302 0.56 -14.62 -0.44
N LYS A 303 1.44 -13.69 -0.79
CA LYS A 303 2.83 -13.68 -0.30
C LYS A 303 2.91 -13.52 1.21
N ASN A 304 2.08 -12.67 1.81
CA ASN A 304 2.05 -12.48 3.25
C ASN A 304 1.57 -13.74 3.98
N LEU A 305 0.55 -14.41 3.44
CA LEU A 305 0.04 -15.67 3.99
C LEU A 305 1.00 -16.85 3.75
N ALA A 306 1.78 -16.84 2.68
CA ALA A 306 2.81 -17.85 2.43
C ALA A 306 4.07 -17.69 3.31
N HIS A 307 4.16 -16.62 4.13
CA HIS A 307 5.30 -16.42 5.01
C HIS A 307 5.33 -17.49 6.11
N PRO A 308 6.52 -18.09 6.45
CA PRO A 308 6.63 -19.18 7.44
C PRO A 308 6.07 -18.87 8.84
N ARG A 309 5.92 -17.60 9.18
CA ARG A 309 5.31 -17.15 10.45
C ARG A 309 3.80 -16.92 10.35
N SER A 310 3.20 -17.04 9.17
CA SER A 310 1.77 -16.93 9.03
C SER A 310 1.08 -18.14 9.63
N PRO A 311 0.04 -17.96 10.46
CA PRO A 311 -0.71 -19.07 11.03
C PRO A 311 -1.73 -19.67 10.07
N LEU A 312 -1.93 -19.11 8.87
CA LEU A 312 -2.97 -19.49 7.92
C LEU A 312 -2.39 -19.56 6.50
N SER A 313 -2.80 -20.57 5.76
CA SER A 313 -2.65 -20.61 4.30
C SER A 313 -3.66 -19.67 3.61
N PHE A 314 -3.45 -19.42 2.32
CA PHE A 314 -4.42 -18.65 1.54
C PHE A 314 -5.76 -19.37 1.43
N GLU A 315 -5.76 -20.70 1.30
CA GLU A 315 -6.97 -21.53 1.23
C GLU A 315 -7.75 -21.49 2.54
N ASP A 316 -7.06 -21.63 3.68
CA ASP A 316 -7.69 -21.51 5.01
C ASP A 316 -8.23 -20.11 5.27
N TYR A 317 -7.53 -19.08 4.78
CA TYR A 317 -7.98 -17.71 4.87
C TYR A 317 -9.29 -17.52 4.09
N LEU A 318 -9.40 -18.05 2.86
CA LEU A 318 -10.64 -18.00 2.06
C LEU A 318 -11.76 -18.77 2.75
N ALA A 319 -11.48 -19.97 3.26
CA ALA A 319 -12.47 -20.79 3.97
C ALA A 319 -12.98 -20.07 5.23
N ARG A 320 -12.08 -19.42 5.99
CA ARG A 320 -12.45 -18.66 7.18
C ARG A 320 -13.28 -17.40 6.89
N LYS A 321 -13.07 -16.82 5.73
CA LYS A 321 -13.84 -15.67 5.20
C LYS A 321 -15.11 -16.09 4.49
N GLU A 322 -15.37 -17.39 4.35
CA GLU A 322 -16.51 -17.96 3.61
C GLU A 322 -16.62 -17.36 2.20
N THR A 323 -15.48 -17.18 1.53
CA THR A 323 -15.41 -16.53 0.22
C THR A 323 -14.57 -17.35 -0.77
N SER A 324 -14.71 -17.06 -2.06
CA SER A 324 -13.86 -17.62 -3.11
C SER A 324 -12.79 -16.61 -3.55
N GLU A 325 -11.73 -17.11 -4.23
CA GLU A 325 -10.70 -16.22 -4.81
C GLU A 325 -11.31 -15.23 -5.80
N GLU A 326 -12.30 -15.65 -6.60
CA GLU A 326 -12.97 -14.79 -7.56
C GLU A 326 -13.78 -13.67 -6.87
N ALA A 327 -14.60 -14.03 -5.86
CA ALA A 327 -15.35 -13.05 -5.08
C ALA A 327 -14.42 -12.06 -4.36
N MET A 328 -13.32 -12.55 -3.79
CA MET A 328 -12.31 -11.69 -3.17
C MET A 328 -11.66 -10.74 -4.18
N ARG A 329 -11.37 -11.22 -5.40
CA ARG A 329 -10.83 -10.36 -6.47
C ARG A 329 -11.82 -9.25 -6.84
N ASP A 330 -13.11 -9.56 -6.90
CA ASP A 330 -14.15 -8.56 -7.18
C ASP A 330 -14.27 -7.55 -6.02
N ASP A 331 -14.14 -7.99 -4.78
CA ASP A 331 -14.08 -7.09 -3.62
C ASP A 331 -12.86 -6.16 -3.71
N TYR A 332 -11.68 -6.68 -4.06
CA TYR A 332 -10.49 -5.85 -4.28
C TYR A 332 -10.70 -4.83 -5.41
N ARG A 333 -11.33 -5.23 -6.53
CA ARG A 333 -11.69 -4.32 -7.62
C ARG A 333 -12.55 -3.15 -7.12
N GLN A 334 -13.56 -3.45 -6.31
CA GLN A 334 -14.44 -2.41 -5.74
C GLN A 334 -13.67 -1.48 -4.80
N VAL A 335 -12.82 -2.01 -3.93
CA VAL A 335 -11.99 -1.24 -3.00
C VAL A 335 -11.02 -0.36 -3.77
N VAL A 336 -10.31 -0.91 -4.75
CA VAL A 336 -9.36 -0.18 -5.61
C VAL A 336 -10.07 0.92 -6.41
N THR A 337 -11.22 0.59 -7.02
CA THR A 337 -12.03 1.58 -7.75
C THR A 337 -12.41 2.77 -6.88
N ARG A 338 -12.86 2.50 -5.65
CA ARG A 338 -13.24 3.54 -4.70
C ARG A 338 -12.04 4.36 -4.25
N ARG A 339 -10.90 3.72 -4.00
CA ARG A 339 -9.63 4.39 -3.65
C ARG A 339 -9.17 5.35 -4.73
N ILE A 340 -9.10 4.87 -5.99
CA ILE A 340 -8.66 5.70 -7.12
C ILE A 340 -9.61 6.89 -7.34
N ARG A 341 -10.92 6.67 -7.27
CA ARG A 341 -11.91 7.76 -7.41
C ARG A 341 -11.75 8.83 -6.32
N ARG A 342 -11.54 8.42 -5.08
CA ARG A 342 -11.29 9.35 -3.96
C ARG A 342 -10.02 10.16 -4.19
N GLU A 343 -8.95 9.51 -4.61
CA GLU A 343 -7.66 10.15 -4.87
C GLU A 343 -7.75 11.19 -6.00
N LEU A 344 -8.36 10.82 -7.12
CA LEU A 344 -8.57 11.74 -8.24
C LEU A 344 -9.45 12.93 -7.87
N LEU A 345 -10.48 12.72 -7.04
CA LEU A 345 -11.31 13.81 -6.53
C LEU A 345 -10.53 14.76 -5.64
N LEU A 346 -9.75 14.23 -4.68
CA LEU A 346 -8.92 15.05 -3.80
C LEU A 346 -7.92 15.88 -4.60
N GLN A 347 -7.24 15.27 -5.55
CA GLN A 347 -6.32 15.96 -6.44
C GLN A 347 -7.01 17.08 -7.21
N LYS A 348 -8.19 16.79 -7.76
CA LYS A 348 -8.95 17.79 -8.56
C LYS A 348 -9.46 18.95 -7.72
N VAL A 349 -9.86 18.69 -6.47
CA VAL A 349 -10.23 19.76 -5.51
C VAL A 349 -8.99 20.55 -5.11
N ALA A 350 -7.85 19.91 -4.86
CA ALA A 350 -6.59 20.59 -4.57
C ALA A 350 -6.18 21.55 -5.69
N GLU A 351 -6.28 21.09 -6.95
CA GLU A 351 -6.03 21.92 -8.13
C GLU A 351 -6.99 23.15 -8.20
N ALA A 352 -8.30 22.93 -7.97
CA ALA A 352 -9.30 23.98 -8.03
C ALA A 352 -9.12 25.03 -6.92
N GLU A 353 -8.76 24.61 -5.72
CA GLU A 353 -8.50 25.47 -4.55
C GLU A 353 -7.05 25.96 -4.48
N LYS A 354 -6.19 25.55 -5.43
CA LYS A 354 -4.77 25.89 -5.48
C LYS A 354 -4.02 25.50 -4.20
N ILE A 355 -4.40 24.37 -3.64
CA ILE A 355 -3.72 23.78 -2.49
C ILE A 355 -2.46 23.08 -3.01
N ALA A 356 -1.31 23.66 -2.72
CA ALA A 356 -0.01 23.09 -3.04
C ALA A 356 0.94 23.37 -1.88
N ILE A 357 1.71 22.37 -1.48
CA ILE A 357 2.67 22.47 -0.38
C ILE A 357 4.09 22.48 -0.95
N GLY A 358 4.79 23.59 -0.76
CA GLY A 358 6.20 23.73 -1.15
C GLY A 358 7.15 23.00 -0.20
N ASP A 359 8.37 22.70 -0.67
CA ASP A 359 9.36 21.97 0.12
C ASP A 359 9.64 22.57 1.50
N PRO A 360 9.81 23.91 1.68
CA PRO A 360 10.08 24.45 3.00
C PRO A 360 8.93 24.22 4.00
N GLU A 361 7.69 24.30 3.54
CA GLU A 361 6.51 24.04 4.35
C GLU A 361 6.37 22.56 4.68
N LEU A 362 6.64 21.69 3.70
CA LEU A 362 6.62 20.25 3.87
C LEU A 362 7.68 19.77 4.88
N GLU A 363 8.89 20.36 4.85
CA GLU A 363 9.93 20.09 5.83
C GLU A 363 9.54 20.54 7.25
N ALA A 364 8.82 21.68 7.36
CA ALA A 364 8.30 22.13 8.65
C ALA A 364 7.25 21.15 9.20
N LEU A 365 6.32 20.69 8.38
CA LEU A 365 5.31 19.69 8.77
C LEU A 365 5.95 18.38 9.21
N ALA A 366 6.90 17.86 8.43
CA ALA A 366 7.62 16.63 8.77
C ALA A 366 8.44 16.79 10.07
N THR A 367 8.97 17.98 10.33
CA THR A 367 9.69 18.29 11.56
C THR A 367 8.78 18.26 12.78
N GLU A 368 7.60 18.84 12.68
CA GLU A 368 6.63 18.86 13.79
C GLU A 368 6.08 17.46 14.08
N GLU A 369 5.79 16.69 13.04
CA GLU A 369 5.30 15.31 13.15
C GLU A 369 6.36 14.42 13.83
N ALA A 370 7.61 14.47 13.35
CA ALA A 370 8.72 13.71 13.95
C ALA A 370 8.97 14.05 15.43
N LYS A 371 8.85 15.34 15.82
CA LYS A 371 8.94 15.75 17.23
C LYS A 371 7.79 15.18 18.07
N GLY A 372 6.57 15.16 17.50
CA GLY A 372 5.40 14.57 18.15
C GLY A 372 5.59 13.08 18.44
N ASP A 373 6.24 12.37 17.51
CA ASP A 373 6.52 10.94 17.60
C ASP A 373 7.81 10.63 18.41
N GLY A 374 8.53 11.66 18.89
CA GLY A 374 9.79 11.52 19.63
C GLY A 374 10.96 11.07 18.73
N GLU A 375 10.85 11.22 17.41
CA GLU A 375 11.91 10.93 16.45
C GLU A 375 12.80 12.16 16.19
N ASP A 376 14.05 11.92 15.75
CA ASP A 376 14.92 12.99 15.23
C ASP A 376 14.36 13.48 13.88
N PRO A 377 13.97 14.76 13.77
CA PRO A 377 13.41 15.33 12.56
C PRO A 377 14.31 15.20 11.32
N LEU A 378 15.61 15.40 11.47
CA LEU A 378 16.55 15.31 10.36
C LEU A 378 16.65 13.88 9.82
N ARG A 379 16.61 12.91 10.73
CA ARG A 379 16.65 11.49 10.38
C ARG A 379 15.34 11.05 9.70
N SER A 380 14.20 11.50 10.21
CA SER A 380 12.87 11.19 9.63
C SER A 380 12.74 11.74 8.20
N ILE A 381 13.10 13.02 7.99
CA ILE A 381 13.08 13.65 6.66
C ILE A 381 14.06 12.95 5.70
N ALA A 382 15.27 12.65 6.14
CA ALA A 382 16.25 11.93 5.32
C ALA A 382 15.73 10.54 4.90
N ARG A 383 15.07 9.83 5.81
CA ARG A 383 14.42 8.53 5.52
C ARG A 383 13.35 8.67 4.44
N LEU A 384 12.42 9.63 4.58
CA LEU A 384 11.36 9.88 3.59
C LEU A 384 11.93 10.17 2.19
N LYS A 385 13.01 10.96 2.11
CA LYS A 385 13.66 11.29 0.84
C LYS A 385 14.44 10.09 0.26
N ALA A 386 15.11 9.31 1.09
CA ALA A 386 15.89 8.13 0.67
C ALA A 386 15.00 6.96 0.20
N GLU A 387 13.80 6.82 0.77
CA GLU A 387 12.80 5.82 0.39
C GLU A 387 11.90 6.26 -0.77
N ASP A 388 12.17 7.39 -1.41
CA ASP A 388 11.36 7.99 -2.49
C ASP A 388 9.89 8.24 -2.08
N ARG A 389 9.67 8.55 -0.79
CA ARG A 389 8.35 8.77 -0.20
C ARG A 389 8.00 10.24 0.00
N TRP A 390 8.91 11.15 -0.40
CA TRP A 390 8.74 12.59 -0.18
C TRP A 390 7.53 13.18 -0.91
N ASP A 391 7.32 12.78 -2.17
CA ASP A 391 6.17 13.22 -2.95
C ASP A 391 4.86 12.58 -2.48
N SER A 392 4.91 11.32 -2.04
CA SER A 392 3.77 10.67 -1.40
C SER A 392 3.37 11.37 -0.09
N TYR A 393 4.34 11.80 0.71
CA TYR A 393 4.12 12.57 1.93
C TYR A 393 3.50 13.95 1.62
N ARG A 394 3.98 14.63 0.55
CA ARG A 394 3.37 15.88 0.06
C ARG A 394 1.90 15.69 -0.29
N SER A 395 1.61 14.68 -1.11
CA SER A 395 0.23 14.36 -1.51
C SER A 395 -0.65 14.04 -0.30
N TYR A 396 -0.12 13.34 0.69
CA TYR A 396 -0.82 13.07 1.95
C TYR A 396 -1.20 14.37 2.68
N GLN A 397 -0.27 15.31 2.82
CA GLN A 397 -0.50 16.58 3.50
C GLN A 397 -1.46 17.51 2.72
N GLU A 398 -1.36 17.50 1.39
CA GLU A 398 -2.30 18.23 0.52
C GLU A 398 -3.71 17.64 0.64
N ASN A 399 -3.85 16.32 0.60
CA ASN A 399 -5.12 15.64 0.78
C ASN A 399 -5.74 15.92 2.16
N ALA A 400 -4.94 15.95 3.23
CA ALA A 400 -5.41 16.31 4.56
C ALA A 400 -5.98 17.75 4.61
N ARG A 401 -5.37 18.71 3.89
CA ARG A 401 -5.90 20.08 3.76
C ARG A 401 -7.22 20.13 2.99
N VAL A 402 -7.31 19.36 1.91
CA VAL A 402 -8.55 19.26 1.13
C VAL A 402 -9.67 18.68 1.99
N LEU A 403 -9.41 17.60 2.73
CA LEU A 403 -10.41 16.97 3.61
C LEU A 403 -10.90 17.95 4.69
N ARG A 404 -9.99 18.69 5.30
CA ARG A 404 -10.35 19.75 6.27
C ARG A 404 -11.24 20.82 5.62
N LEU A 405 -10.87 21.30 4.42
CA LEU A 405 -11.67 22.28 3.68
C LEU A 405 -13.08 21.74 3.38
N LEU A 406 -13.18 20.48 2.94
CA LEU A 406 -14.48 19.85 2.66
C LEU A 406 -15.34 19.78 3.92
N ARG A 407 -14.75 19.40 5.07
CA ARG A 407 -15.43 19.34 6.36
C ARG A 407 -15.91 20.73 6.83
N GLU A 408 -15.06 21.73 6.75
CA GLU A 408 -15.41 23.12 7.14
C GLU A 408 -16.49 23.73 6.24
N ALA A 409 -16.52 23.34 4.97
CA ALA A 409 -17.51 23.80 4.01
C ALA A 409 -18.81 22.99 4.00
N ALA A 410 -18.87 21.86 4.71
CA ALA A 410 -20.02 20.97 4.73
C ALA A 410 -21.19 21.53 5.56
N ALA A 411 -22.42 21.23 5.15
CA ALA A 411 -23.63 21.49 5.94
C ALA A 411 -23.94 20.27 6.83
N LEU A 412 -23.27 20.20 7.97
CA LEU A 412 -23.44 19.10 8.93
C LEU A 412 -24.75 19.25 9.73
N THR A 413 -25.54 18.21 9.77
CA THR A 413 -26.72 18.09 10.62
C THR A 413 -26.52 16.95 11.62
N GLU A 414 -26.72 17.23 12.91
CA GLU A 414 -26.62 16.18 13.92
C GLU A 414 -27.83 15.23 13.84
N GLU A 415 -27.58 13.93 13.71
CA GLU A 415 -28.58 12.90 13.99
C GLU A 415 -28.84 12.87 15.50
N ARG A 416 -30.13 12.92 15.87
CA ARG A 416 -30.56 12.81 17.27
C ARG A 416 -30.51 11.38 17.78
#